data_fc85ea34fe4d00ada4ab527e85d89812
#
_entry.id   fc85ea34fe4d00ada4ab527e85d89812
#
_cell.length_a   1.000
_cell.length_b   1.000
_cell.length_c   1.000
_cell.angle_alpha   90.00
_cell.angle_beta   90.00
_cell.angle_gamma   90.00
#
_symmetry.space_group_name_H-M   'P 1'
#
loop_
_entity.id
_entity.type
_entity.pdbx_description
1 polymer ?
#
loop_
_entity_poly.entity_id
_entity_poly.type
_entity_poly.pdbx_seq_one_letter_code
_entity_poly.pdbx_strand_id
1 'polypeptide(L)'
;FRSMTINDVVGGYVIKSIIPGAGMAQVFKVEKEGNLYVLKTVQNPDDEIEVKRFKREARIMLGIQDKHVIEILDSNLNVKEPYYVMPLCEGSLAERVSIMTEMEKLDASIQFCEGIKAIHDSGVTHRDIKPKNALCQNGIIKITDLGLGRLVNRDSTTLTLSGQYGGTDGYIPPEFRKDEDSFRNGSVQGDIYMIGKSLYFIFSGGCDPSNVRLEKVNPIIGSIISTCTQEEP
;
A
#
# COMPACT_ATOMS: atom_id res chain seq x y z
N PHE A 1 -26.66 -7.81 3.18
CA PHE A 1 -25.35 -7.93 3.86
C PHE A 1 -25.40 -7.21 5.22
N ARG A 2 -25.03 -7.89 6.32
CA ARG A 2 -24.90 -7.27 7.63
C ARG A 2 -23.50 -6.67 7.76
N SER A 3 -23.40 -5.38 7.95
CA SER A 3 -22.14 -4.71 8.25
C SER A 3 -21.55 -5.26 9.57
N MET A 4 -20.27 -5.62 9.55
CA MET A 4 -19.55 -6.04 10.75
C MET A 4 -19.47 -4.90 11.76
N THR A 5 -19.67 -5.22 13.03
CA THR A 5 -19.73 -4.22 14.13
C THR A 5 -18.79 -4.59 15.27
N ILE A 6 -18.58 -3.66 16.19
CA ILE A 6 -17.80 -3.91 17.42
C ILE A 6 -18.39 -5.09 18.18
N ASN A 7 -17.53 -5.98 18.68
CA ASN A 7 -17.80 -7.25 19.35
C ASN A 7 -18.24 -8.42 18.42
N ASP A 8 -18.41 -8.21 17.12
CA ASP A 8 -18.52 -9.35 16.20
C ASP A 8 -17.21 -10.16 16.18
N VAL A 9 -17.32 -11.45 15.92
CA VAL A 9 -16.18 -12.40 15.91
C VAL A 9 -15.98 -12.94 14.51
N VAL A 10 -14.78 -12.79 13.97
CA VAL A 10 -14.37 -13.29 12.66
C VAL A 10 -13.16 -14.18 12.82
N GLY A 11 -13.27 -15.48 12.51
CA GLY A 11 -12.15 -16.42 12.63
C GLY A 11 -11.52 -16.52 14.03
N GLY A 12 -12.32 -16.25 15.08
CA GLY A 12 -11.85 -16.22 16.47
C GLY A 12 -11.26 -14.85 16.91
N TYR A 13 -11.27 -13.84 16.04
CA TYR A 13 -10.84 -12.48 16.33
C TYR A 13 -12.05 -11.61 16.69
N VAL A 14 -12.01 -10.92 17.82
CA VAL A 14 -13.06 -10.02 18.29
C VAL A 14 -12.80 -8.61 17.78
N ILE A 15 -13.76 -8.02 17.08
CA ILE A 15 -13.66 -6.64 16.58
C ILE A 15 -13.70 -5.65 17.74
N LYS A 16 -12.67 -4.83 17.89
CA LYS A 16 -12.57 -3.78 18.93
C LYS A 16 -12.89 -2.40 18.39
N SER A 17 -12.46 -2.09 17.16
CA SER A 17 -12.79 -0.82 16.50
C SER A 17 -12.67 -0.95 14.98
N ILE A 18 -13.34 -0.02 14.30
CA ILE A 18 -13.24 0.12 12.84
C ILE A 18 -12.09 1.09 12.55
N ILE A 19 -11.22 0.73 11.58
CA ILE A 19 -10.17 1.62 11.07
C ILE A 19 -10.70 2.25 9.78
N PRO A 20 -10.97 3.57 9.75
CA PRO A 20 -11.55 4.24 8.60
C PRO A 20 -10.54 4.43 7.47
N GLY A 21 -11.04 4.59 6.23
CA GLY A 21 -10.23 5.04 5.09
C GLY A 21 -9.47 3.96 4.33
N ALA A 22 -9.88 2.71 4.42
CA ALA A 22 -9.23 1.58 3.74
C ALA A 22 -9.70 1.33 2.29
N GLY A 23 -10.28 2.32 1.62
CA GLY A 23 -10.69 2.19 0.21
C GLY A 23 -11.82 1.15 0.01
N MET A 24 -11.55 0.10 -0.79
CA MET A 24 -12.51 -0.96 -1.14
C MET A 24 -12.56 -2.11 -0.11
N ALA A 25 -11.99 -1.97 1.07
CA ALA A 25 -11.97 -3.01 2.08
C ALA A 25 -12.47 -2.46 3.42
N GLN A 26 -12.99 -3.33 4.27
CA GLN A 26 -13.21 -3.03 5.68
C GLN A 26 -11.97 -3.44 6.46
N VAL A 27 -11.52 -2.56 7.36
CA VAL A 27 -10.36 -2.80 8.20
C VAL A 27 -10.74 -2.60 9.66
N PHE A 28 -10.36 -3.55 10.48
CA PHE A 28 -10.71 -3.59 11.89
C PHE A 28 -9.48 -3.80 12.76
N LYS A 29 -9.42 -3.10 13.87
CA LYS A 29 -8.58 -3.50 14.98
C LYS A 29 -9.29 -4.63 15.72
N VAL A 30 -8.61 -5.75 15.88
CA VAL A 30 -9.18 -6.97 16.48
C VAL A 30 -8.29 -7.49 17.60
N GLU A 31 -8.88 -8.34 18.46
CA GLU A 31 -8.18 -9.00 19.56
C GLU A 31 -8.38 -10.51 19.49
N LYS A 32 -7.32 -11.25 19.74
CA LYS A 32 -7.35 -12.70 19.96
C LYS A 32 -6.33 -13.07 21.03
N GLU A 33 -6.76 -13.81 22.05
CA GLU A 33 -5.89 -14.27 23.16
C GLU A 33 -5.11 -13.14 23.84
N GLY A 34 -5.77 -11.96 24.02
CA GLY A 34 -5.16 -10.80 24.66
C GLY A 34 -4.22 -9.97 23.77
N ASN A 35 -3.97 -10.38 22.52
CA ASN A 35 -3.13 -9.65 21.56
C ASN A 35 -3.97 -8.90 20.53
N LEU A 36 -3.45 -7.75 20.09
CA LEU A 36 -4.11 -6.89 19.12
C LEU A 36 -3.53 -7.08 17.74
N TYR A 37 -4.41 -7.08 16.74
CA TYR A 37 -4.09 -7.26 15.33
C TYR A 37 -4.93 -6.32 14.47
N VAL A 38 -4.64 -6.32 13.17
CA VAL A 38 -5.50 -5.71 12.13
C VAL A 38 -6.08 -6.83 11.27
N LEU A 39 -7.41 -6.85 11.13
CA LEU A 39 -8.13 -7.74 10.22
C LEU A 39 -8.66 -6.91 9.05
N LYS A 40 -8.37 -7.36 7.83
CA LYS A 40 -8.90 -6.79 6.59
C LYS A 40 -9.84 -7.78 5.92
N THR A 41 -10.97 -7.31 5.42
CA THR A 41 -11.98 -8.10 4.70
C THR A 41 -12.61 -7.27 3.58
N VAL A 42 -13.35 -7.92 2.69
CA VAL A 42 -14.08 -7.25 1.60
C VAL A 42 -15.18 -6.33 2.15
N GLN A 43 -15.45 -5.26 1.46
CA GLN A 43 -16.56 -4.37 1.80
C GLN A 43 -17.91 -4.96 1.39
N ASN A 44 -17.98 -5.54 0.18
CA ASN A 44 -19.18 -6.20 -0.32
C ASN A 44 -18.85 -7.65 -0.75
N PRO A 45 -19.17 -8.65 0.08
CA PRO A 45 -18.91 -10.06 -0.23
C PRO A 45 -19.82 -10.66 -1.32
N ASP A 46 -20.83 -9.92 -1.77
CA ASP A 46 -21.69 -10.30 -2.89
C ASP A 46 -21.17 -9.73 -4.24
N ASP A 47 -20.15 -8.84 -4.21
CA ASP A 47 -19.45 -8.38 -5.41
C ASP A 47 -18.28 -9.32 -5.74
N GLU A 48 -18.47 -10.16 -6.76
CA GLU A 48 -17.45 -11.12 -7.19
C GLU A 48 -16.13 -10.48 -7.62
N ILE A 49 -16.17 -9.27 -8.19
CA ILE A 49 -14.96 -8.56 -8.64
C ILE A 49 -14.15 -8.11 -7.44
N GLU A 50 -14.81 -7.53 -6.45
CA GLU A 50 -14.19 -7.12 -5.20
C GLU A 50 -13.56 -8.32 -4.46
N VAL A 51 -14.33 -9.42 -4.33
CA VAL A 51 -13.84 -10.66 -3.71
C VAL A 51 -12.62 -11.24 -4.45
N LYS A 52 -12.65 -11.27 -5.78
CA LYS A 52 -11.50 -11.74 -6.60
C LYS A 52 -10.26 -10.87 -6.41
N ARG A 53 -10.42 -9.55 -6.36
CA ARG A 53 -9.32 -8.60 -6.08
C ARG A 53 -8.70 -8.82 -4.71
N PHE A 54 -9.54 -8.89 -3.69
CA PHE A 54 -9.12 -9.12 -2.31
C PHE A 54 -8.33 -10.42 -2.15
N LYS A 55 -8.86 -11.51 -2.70
CA LYS A 55 -8.17 -12.82 -2.70
C LYS A 55 -6.84 -12.79 -3.45
N ARG A 56 -6.76 -12.02 -4.55
CA ARG A 56 -5.52 -11.85 -5.31
C ARG A 56 -4.48 -11.07 -4.49
N GLU A 57 -4.87 -9.96 -3.88
CA GLU A 57 -4.01 -9.19 -2.99
C GLU A 57 -3.42 -10.08 -1.88
N ALA A 58 -4.27 -10.79 -1.15
CA ALA A 58 -3.84 -11.67 -0.08
C ALA A 58 -2.86 -12.76 -0.58
N ARG A 59 -3.11 -13.37 -1.75
CA ARG A 59 -2.21 -14.39 -2.33
C ARG A 59 -0.86 -13.82 -2.75
N ILE A 60 -0.82 -12.60 -3.28
CA ILE A 60 0.42 -11.90 -3.61
C ILE A 60 1.21 -11.66 -2.32
N MET A 61 0.59 -11.10 -1.29
CA MET A 61 1.24 -10.83 -0.01
C MET A 61 1.76 -12.10 0.66
N LEU A 62 0.98 -13.19 0.65
CA LEU A 62 1.43 -14.49 1.18
C LEU A 62 2.64 -15.07 0.44
N GLY A 63 2.86 -14.68 -0.81
CA GLY A 63 4.01 -15.11 -1.62
C GLY A 63 5.28 -14.29 -1.39
N ILE A 64 5.20 -13.16 -0.67
CA ILE A 64 6.35 -12.28 -0.43
C ILE A 64 6.78 -12.39 1.03
N GLN A 65 7.99 -12.88 1.26
CA GLN A 65 8.58 -12.99 2.60
C GLN A 65 9.77 -12.05 2.70
N ASP A 66 9.53 -10.84 3.20
CA ASP A 66 10.55 -9.84 3.42
C ASP A 66 10.25 -9.01 4.68
N LYS A 67 11.30 -8.59 5.41
CA LYS A 67 11.14 -7.80 6.65
C LYS A 67 10.48 -6.43 6.42
N HIS A 68 10.56 -5.90 5.18
CA HIS A 68 9.99 -4.61 4.78
C HIS A 68 8.69 -4.74 3.99
N VAL A 69 8.06 -5.91 3.99
CA VAL A 69 6.70 -6.13 3.48
C VAL A 69 5.85 -6.67 4.63
N ILE A 70 4.62 -6.15 4.77
CA ILE A 70 3.74 -6.58 5.85
C ILE A 70 3.37 -8.06 5.67
N GLU A 71 3.56 -8.85 6.73
CA GLU A 71 3.21 -10.26 6.72
C GLU A 71 1.71 -10.49 6.99
N ILE A 72 1.14 -11.52 6.38
CA ILE A 72 -0.16 -12.08 6.74
C ILE A 72 0.06 -13.16 7.80
N LEU A 73 -0.48 -12.93 8.99
CA LEU A 73 -0.35 -13.84 10.15
C LEU A 73 -1.39 -14.96 10.14
N ASP A 74 -2.59 -14.68 9.61
CA ASP A 74 -3.70 -15.61 9.52
C ASP A 74 -4.64 -15.19 8.38
N SER A 75 -5.30 -16.14 7.75
CA SER A 75 -6.26 -15.82 6.69
C SER A 75 -7.27 -16.95 6.46
N ASN A 76 -8.47 -16.60 6.02
CA ASN A 76 -9.41 -17.54 5.42
C ASN A 76 -9.98 -16.93 4.14
N LEU A 77 -9.47 -17.38 3.00
CA LEU A 77 -9.86 -16.91 1.68
C LEU A 77 -10.97 -17.75 1.03
N ASN A 78 -11.39 -18.85 1.67
CA ASN A 78 -12.36 -19.82 1.11
C ASN A 78 -13.75 -19.69 1.69
N VAL A 79 -14.00 -18.66 2.50
CA VAL A 79 -15.32 -18.33 3.04
C VAL A 79 -16.02 -17.25 2.22
N LYS A 80 -17.32 -17.04 2.45
CA LYS A 80 -18.12 -16.01 1.77
C LYS A 80 -17.55 -14.62 2.01
N GLU A 81 -17.11 -14.33 3.24
CA GLU A 81 -16.46 -13.09 3.65
C GLU A 81 -14.97 -13.34 3.90
N PRO A 82 -14.14 -13.37 2.83
CA PRO A 82 -12.73 -13.69 2.97
C PRO A 82 -12.02 -12.61 3.78
N TYR A 83 -11.09 -13.02 4.64
CA TYR A 83 -10.32 -12.11 5.47
C TYR A 83 -8.86 -12.54 5.56
N TYR A 84 -8.02 -11.59 5.94
CA TYR A 84 -6.68 -11.85 6.43
C TYR A 84 -6.34 -10.94 7.62
N VAL A 85 -5.38 -11.40 8.41
CA VAL A 85 -4.93 -10.74 9.64
C VAL A 85 -3.46 -10.41 9.51
N MET A 86 -3.09 -9.21 9.93
CA MET A 86 -1.73 -8.68 9.91
C MET A 86 -1.39 -8.02 11.26
N PRO A 87 -0.11 -7.76 11.55
CA PRO A 87 0.28 -7.08 12.78
C PRO A 87 -0.38 -5.70 12.92
N LEU A 88 -0.68 -5.31 14.15
CA LEU A 88 -1.03 -3.92 14.45
C LEU A 88 0.25 -3.09 14.49
N CYS A 89 0.37 -2.16 13.54
CA CYS A 89 1.49 -1.22 13.46
C CYS A 89 1.20 0.08 14.22
N GLU A 90 2.26 0.87 14.47
CA GLU A 90 2.21 2.13 15.25
C GLU A 90 1.65 3.30 14.43
N GLY A 91 1.38 3.11 13.16
CA GLY A 91 0.90 4.11 12.20
C GLY A 91 1.65 4.05 10.87
N SER A 92 1.27 4.90 9.94
CA SER A 92 1.92 5.02 8.64
C SER A 92 3.12 5.99 8.68
N LEU A 93 4.02 5.84 7.73
CA LEU A 93 5.12 6.78 7.52
C LEU A 93 4.58 8.21 7.24
N ALA A 94 3.43 8.32 6.56
CA ALA A 94 2.80 9.62 6.31
C ALA A 94 2.40 10.36 7.59
N GLU A 95 1.96 9.65 8.61
CA GLU A 95 1.56 10.25 9.90
C GLU A 95 2.76 10.64 10.76
N ARG A 96 3.91 10.00 10.54
CA ARG A 96 5.11 10.16 11.38
C ARG A 96 6.11 11.16 10.83
N VAL A 97 6.09 11.44 9.54
CA VAL A 97 7.12 12.24 8.86
C VAL A 97 7.35 13.62 9.45
N SER A 98 6.32 14.25 10.01
CA SER A 98 6.42 15.60 10.60
C SER A 98 7.21 15.67 11.92
N ILE A 99 7.39 14.53 12.59
CA ILE A 99 8.13 14.44 13.86
C ILE A 99 9.47 13.73 13.73
N MET A 100 9.82 13.27 12.52
CA MET A 100 11.07 12.56 12.24
C MET A 100 12.22 13.54 11.99
N THR A 101 13.39 13.19 12.51
CA THR A 101 14.66 13.84 12.15
C THR A 101 15.06 13.50 10.72
N GLU A 102 15.99 14.24 10.12
CA GLU A 102 16.47 13.96 8.75
C GLU A 102 17.14 12.59 8.64
N MET A 103 17.82 12.12 9.69
CA MET A 103 18.40 10.76 9.73
C MET A 103 17.32 9.68 9.75
N GLU A 104 16.29 9.86 10.55
CA GLU A 104 15.15 8.92 10.59
C GLU A 104 14.39 8.89 9.27
N LYS A 105 14.22 10.03 8.60
CA LYS A 105 13.63 10.09 7.26
C LYS A 105 14.49 9.35 6.23
N LEU A 106 15.81 9.50 6.31
CA LEU A 106 16.73 8.80 5.42
C LEU A 106 16.67 7.29 5.62
N ASP A 107 16.77 6.83 6.87
CA ASP A 107 16.68 5.41 7.20
C ASP A 107 15.33 4.81 6.77
N ALA A 108 14.23 5.48 7.11
CA ALA A 108 12.89 5.07 6.69
C ALA A 108 12.73 5.01 5.17
N SER A 109 13.35 5.95 4.43
CA SER A 109 13.32 5.96 2.96
C SER A 109 14.10 4.81 2.34
N ILE A 110 15.23 4.43 2.94
CA ILE A 110 16.00 3.25 2.51
C ILE A 110 15.15 2.00 2.71
N GLN A 111 14.59 1.80 3.91
CA GLN A 111 13.71 0.67 4.21
C GLN A 111 12.48 0.61 3.31
N PHE A 112 11.88 1.78 3.00
CA PHE A 112 10.77 1.92 2.07
C PHE A 112 11.13 1.40 0.67
N CYS A 113 12.29 1.81 0.14
CA CYS A 113 12.78 1.35 -1.15
C CYS A 113 13.14 -0.15 -1.13
N GLU A 114 13.72 -0.67 -0.04
CA GLU A 114 14.01 -2.10 0.12
C GLU A 114 12.72 -2.95 0.06
N GLY A 115 11.65 -2.51 0.73
CA GLY A 115 10.36 -3.20 0.68
C GLY A 115 9.74 -3.20 -0.73
N ILE A 116 9.81 -2.07 -1.45
CA ILE A 116 9.32 -1.99 -2.83
C ILE A 116 10.18 -2.88 -3.75
N LYS A 117 11.50 -2.89 -3.55
CA LYS A 117 12.40 -3.79 -4.28
C LYS A 117 12.04 -5.26 -4.06
N ALA A 118 11.75 -5.68 -2.83
CA ALA A 118 11.33 -7.05 -2.54
C ALA A 118 10.03 -7.42 -3.28
N ILE A 119 9.08 -6.48 -3.41
CA ILE A 119 7.86 -6.66 -4.20
C ILE A 119 8.20 -6.83 -5.68
N HIS A 120 9.07 -5.97 -6.23
CA HIS A 120 9.51 -6.06 -7.63
C HIS A 120 10.28 -7.36 -7.92
N ASP A 121 11.17 -7.79 -7.02
CA ASP A 121 11.91 -9.05 -7.12
C ASP A 121 10.97 -10.28 -7.14
N SER A 122 9.77 -10.15 -6.58
CA SER A 122 8.71 -11.16 -6.66
C SER A 122 7.91 -11.12 -7.97
N GLY A 123 8.30 -10.26 -8.92
CA GLY A 123 7.62 -10.07 -10.19
C GLY A 123 6.29 -9.31 -10.09
N VAL A 124 6.11 -8.49 -9.08
CA VAL A 124 4.90 -7.69 -8.83
C VAL A 124 5.21 -6.20 -8.95
N THR A 125 4.34 -5.42 -9.59
CA THR A 125 4.30 -3.96 -9.49
C THR A 125 3.24 -3.56 -8.47
N HIS A 126 3.52 -2.54 -7.65
CA HIS A 126 2.63 -2.11 -6.56
C HIS A 126 1.47 -1.22 -7.05
N ARG A 127 1.78 -0.19 -7.84
CA ARG A 127 0.84 0.73 -8.52
C ARG A 127 0.12 1.75 -7.62
N ASP A 128 0.33 1.72 -6.30
CA ASP A 128 -0.18 2.74 -5.35
C ASP A 128 0.87 3.01 -4.25
N ILE A 129 2.11 3.27 -4.67
CA ILE A 129 3.21 3.58 -3.75
C ILE A 129 3.02 4.98 -3.19
N LYS A 130 2.98 5.07 -1.86
CA LYS A 130 2.89 6.32 -1.09
C LYS A 130 3.23 6.08 0.38
N PRO A 131 3.65 7.12 1.13
CA PRO A 131 4.00 6.97 2.56
C PRO A 131 2.86 6.48 3.44
N LYS A 132 1.60 6.66 3.02
CA LYS A 132 0.43 6.11 3.72
C LYS A 132 0.37 4.58 3.66
N ASN A 133 0.92 3.97 2.61
CA ASN A 133 1.00 2.52 2.41
C ASN A 133 2.33 1.92 2.93
N ALA A 134 3.05 2.65 3.77
CA ALA A 134 4.23 2.21 4.48
C ALA A 134 3.98 2.33 5.99
N LEU A 135 3.86 1.19 6.66
CA LEU A 135 3.55 1.12 8.08
C LEU A 135 4.83 1.02 8.91
N CYS A 136 4.80 1.58 10.11
CA CYS A 136 5.91 1.51 11.08
C CYS A 136 5.61 0.45 12.14
N GLN A 137 6.51 -0.51 12.29
CA GLN A 137 6.42 -1.54 13.32
C GLN A 137 7.78 -1.70 14.01
N ASN A 138 7.90 -1.29 15.27
CA ASN A 138 9.14 -1.39 16.05
C ASN A 138 10.37 -0.79 15.32
N GLY A 139 10.21 0.37 14.68
CA GLY A 139 11.27 1.03 13.91
C GLY A 139 11.51 0.46 12.52
N ILE A 140 10.76 -0.58 12.11
CA ILE A 140 10.85 -1.18 10.77
C ILE A 140 9.72 -0.63 9.91
N ILE A 141 10.06 -0.20 8.70
CA ILE A 141 9.09 0.20 7.68
C ILE A 141 8.65 -1.04 6.91
N LYS A 142 7.34 -1.23 6.80
CA LYS A 142 6.71 -2.35 6.11
C LYS A 142 5.70 -1.86 5.07
N ILE A 143 5.92 -2.22 3.80
CA ILE A 143 5.00 -1.89 2.71
C ILE A 143 3.75 -2.74 2.81
N THR A 144 2.59 -2.12 2.59
CA THR A 144 1.27 -2.75 2.64
C THR A 144 0.40 -2.31 1.47
N ASP A 145 -0.80 -2.88 1.37
CA ASP A 145 -1.85 -2.50 0.40
C ASP A 145 -1.47 -2.77 -1.06
N LEU A 146 -1.27 -4.05 -1.39
CA LEU A 146 -1.05 -4.54 -2.76
C LEU A 146 -2.37 -4.74 -3.54
N GLY A 147 -3.44 -4.04 -3.14
CA GLY A 147 -4.78 -4.16 -3.77
C GLY A 147 -4.83 -3.80 -5.25
N LEU A 148 -3.91 -2.95 -5.70
CA LEU A 148 -3.68 -2.63 -7.11
C LEU A 148 -2.53 -3.44 -7.72
N GLY A 149 -1.78 -4.21 -6.93
CA GLY A 149 -0.61 -4.96 -7.36
C GLY A 149 -0.89 -5.91 -8.53
N ARG A 150 0.09 -6.06 -9.44
CA ARG A 150 0.00 -6.88 -10.63
C ARG A 150 1.28 -7.71 -10.85
N LEU A 151 1.10 -8.95 -11.27
CA LEU A 151 2.21 -9.82 -11.73
C LEU A 151 2.67 -9.35 -13.12
N VAL A 152 3.97 -9.07 -13.26
CA VAL A 152 4.59 -8.50 -14.49
C VAL A 152 4.47 -9.43 -15.70
N ASN A 153 4.39 -10.75 -15.50
CA ASN A 153 4.49 -11.76 -16.58
C ASN A 153 3.28 -12.69 -16.71
N ARG A 154 2.09 -12.30 -16.28
CA ARG A 154 0.89 -13.13 -16.45
C ARG A 154 -0.23 -12.35 -17.13
N ASP A 155 -0.85 -12.94 -18.15
CA ASP A 155 -2.15 -12.55 -18.71
C ASP A 155 -3.24 -12.72 -17.64
N SER A 156 -3.21 -11.88 -16.61
CA SER A 156 -4.27 -11.86 -15.61
C SER A 156 -5.40 -10.99 -16.15
N THR A 157 -6.59 -11.57 -16.25
CA THR A 157 -7.85 -10.85 -16.52
C THR A 157 -7.88 -9.55 -15.69
N THR A 158 -7.98 -8.45 -16.39
CA THR A 158 -8.03 -7.11 -15.82
C THR A 158 -9.31 -6.95 -15.00
N LEU A 159 -9.16 -6.90 -13.68
CA LEU A 159 -10.27 -6.64 -12.74
C LEU A 159 -10.38 -5.15 -12.39
N THR A 160 -9.94 -4.26 -13.27
CA THR A 160 -10.12 -2.83 -13.08
C THR A 160 -11.49 -2.42 -13.59
N LEU A 161 -12.28 -1.77 -12.77
CA LEU A 161 -13.54 -1.15 -13.21
C LEU A 161 -13.20 -0.10 -14.27
N SER A 162 -13.79 -0.20 -15.44
CA SER A 162 -13.69 0.80 -16.50
C SER A 162 -14.10 2.18 -15.95
N GLY A 163 -13.23 3.18 -16.09
CA GLY A 163 -13.51 4.57 -15.75
C GLY A 163 -13.08 5.05 -14.36
N GLN A 164 -12.49 4.22 -13.50
CA GLN A 164 -11.85 4.66 -12.26
C GLN A 164 -10.34 4.44 -12.33
N TYR A 165 -9.58 5.52 -12.47
CA TYR A 165 -8.15 5.49 -12.23
C TYR A 165 -7.91 5.15 -10.76
N GLY A 166 -7.41 3.95 -10.50
CA GLY A 166 -6.93 3.59 -9.17
C GLY A 166 -5.62 4.34 -8.90
N GLY A 167 -5.42 4.76 -7.67
CA GLY A 167 -4.21 5.46 -7.24
C GLY A 167 -4.56 6.77 -6.54
N THR A 168 -3.56 7.36 -5.91
CA THR A 168 -3.71 8.58 -5.10
C THR A 168 -3.24 9.79 -5.88
N ASP A 169 -4.10 10.81 -6.00
CA ASP A 169 -3.72 12.09 -6.61
C ASP A 169 -2.39 12.61 -6.05
N GLY A 170 -1.59 13.19 -6.94
CA GLY A 170 -0.24 13.64 -6.60
C GLY A 170 0.86 12.59 -6.75
N TYR A 171 0.55 11.30 -6.69
CA TYR A 171 1.51 10.20 -6.86
C TYR A 171 1.44 9.54 -8.24
N ILE A 172 0.30 9.65 -8.94
CA ILE A 172 0.04 8.94 -10.19
C ILE A 172 0.97 9.42 -11.30
N PRO A 173 1.71 8.51 -11.98
CA PRO A 173 2.55 8.83 -13.11
C PRO A 173 1.76 9.44 -14.28
N PRO A 174 2.34 10.35 -15.08
CA PRO A 174 1.66 10.97 -16.22
C PRO A 174 1.12 9.97 -17.23
N GLU A 175 1.87 8.89 -17.52
CA GLU A 175 1.48 7.83 -18.44
C GLU A 175 0.24 7.07 -17.96
N PHE A 176 0.08 6.89 -16.64
CA PHE A 176 -1.11 6.23 -16.08
C PHE A 176 -2.37 7.08 -16.19
N ARG A 177 -2.22 8.42 -16.34
CA ARG A 177 -3.34 9.34 -16.55
C ARG A 177 -3.75 9.45 -18.02
N LYS A 178 -2.80 9.23 -18.93
CA LYS A 178 -3.00 9.38 -20.37
C LYS A 178 -3.62 8.14 -21.02
N ASP A 179 -3.32 6.96 -20.47
CA ASP A 179 -3.69 5.69 -21.05
C ASP A 179 -4.13 4.68 -19.99
N GLU A 180 -5.37 4.19 -20.11
CA GLU A 180 -5.95 3.21 -19.20
C GLU A 180 -5.20 1.88 -19.22
N ASP A 181 -4.65 1.48 -20.36
CA ASP A 181 -3.88 0.25 -20.49
C ASP A 181 -2.53 0.36 -19.80
N SER A 182 -1.88 1.53 -19.82
CA SER A 182 -0.65 1.80 -19.06
C SER A 182 -0.91 1.67 -17.56
N PHE A 183 -2.01 2.23 -17.06
CA PHE A 183 -2.40 2.03 -15.67
C PHE A 183 -2.73 0.57 -15.37
N ARG A 184 -3.49 -0.11 -16.24
CA ARG A 184 -3.84 -1.53 -16.08
C ARG A 184 -2.63 -2.44 -16.06
N ASN A 185 -1.66 -2.19 -16.94
CA ASN A 185 -0.45 -3.00 -17.05
C ASN A 185 0.51 -2.74 -15.89
N GLY A 186 0.58 -1.52 -15.38
CA GLY A 186 1.56 -1.10 -14.40
C GLY A 186 2.99 -1.24 -14.95
N SER A 187 3.92 -0.55 -14.36
CA SER A 187 5.32 -0.68 -14.73
C SER A 187 6.21 -0.44 -13.50
N VAL A 188 7.41 -0.99 -13.53
CA VAL A 188 8.43 -0.67 -12.52
C VAL A 188 8.77 0.83 -12.58
N GLN A 189 8.78 1.42 -13.78
CA GLN A 189 9.00 2.86 -13.97
C GLN A 189 7.92 3.70 -13.31
N GLY A 190 6.64 3.31 -13.45
CA GLY A 190 5.54 3.96 -12.75
C GLY A 190 5.68 3.89 -11.24
N ASP A 191 6.10 2.75 -10.70
CA ASP A 191 6.40 2.61 -9.28
C ASP A 191 7.59 3.50 -8.87
N ILE A 192 8.65 3.61 -9.69
CA ILE A 192 9.79 4.51 -9.45
C ILE A 192 9.34 5.98 -9.41
N TYR A 193 8.46 6.39 -10.31
CA TYR A 193 7.87 7.74 -10.26
C TYR A 193 7.15 7.99 -8.94
N MET A 194 6.34 7.04 -8.48
CA MET A 194 5.64 7.13 -7.19
C MET A 194 6.61 7.16 -5.99
N ILE A 195 7.77 6.45 -6.08
CA ILE A 195 8.84 6.55 -5.08
C ILE A 195 9.37 7.99 -5.05
N GLY A 196 9.67 8.61 -6.18
CA GLY A 196 10.15 10.01 -6.23
C GLY A 196 9.18 10.97 -5.56
N LYS A 197 7.87 10.83 -5.84
CA LYS A 197 6.81 11.62 -5.18
C LYS A 197 6.74 11.35 -3.67
N SER A 198 6.94 10.10 -3.26
CA SER A 198 6.96 9.72 -1.85
C SER A 198 8.18 10.29 -1.11
N LEU A 199 9.36 10.28 -1.72
CA LEU A 199 10.55 10.91 -1.18
C LEU A 199 10.35 12.42 -1.02
N TYR A 200 9.73 13.09 -2.00
CA TYR A 200 9.38 14.51 -1.84
C TYR A 200 8.49 14.73 -0.61
N PHE A 201 7.43 13.96 -0.45
CA PHE A 201 6.55 14.06 0.73
C PHE A 201 7.33 13.87 2.03
N ILE A 202 8.18 12.86 2.11
CA ILE A 202 8.96 12.54 3.31
C ILE A 202 9.92 13.68 3.66
N PHE A 203 10.74 14.14 2.73
CA PHE A 203 11.80 15.12 3.00
C PHE A 203 11.31 16.57 3.04
N SER A 204 10.17 16.87 2.44
CA SER A 204 9.53 18.20 2.59
C SER A 204 8.69 18.34 3.86
N GLY A 205 8.64 17.31 4.72
CA GLY A 205 7.86 17.32 5.95
C GLY A 205 6.35 17.19 5.73
N GLY A 206 5.92 16.47 4.66
CA GLY A 206 4.52 16.19 4.37
C GLY A 206 3.87 17.15 3.38
N CYS A 207 4.66 17.89 2.57
CA CYS A 207 4.09 18.74 1.52
C CYS A 207 3.40 17.91 0.43
N ASP A 208 2.32 18.46 -0.15
CA ASP A 208 1.56 17.84 -1.23
C ASP A 208 2.46 17.52 -2.44
N PRO A 209 2.57 16.25 -2.85
CA PRO A 209 3.40 15.83 -3.98
C PRO A 209 2.83 16.19 -5.35
N SER A 210 1.60 16.70 -5.43
CA SER A 210 1.03 17.22 -6.68
C SER A 210 1.86 18.39 -7.22
N ASN A 211 2.48 19.16 -6.33
CA ASN A 211 3.30 20.33 -6.65
C ASN A 211 4.69 20.22 -6.02
N VAL A 212 5.59 19.53 -6.70
CA VAL A 212 6.99 19.34 -6.24
C VAL A 212 7.74 20.66 -6.31
N ARG A 213 8.29 21.07 -5.17
CA ARG A 213 9.16 22.24 -5.02
C ARG A 213 10.50 21.79 -4.46
N LEU A 214 11.48 21.59 -5.34
CA LEU A 214 12.77 21.02 -4.97
C LEU A 214 13.58 21.89 -4.00
N GLU A 215 13.30 23.20 -3.93
CA GLU A 215 13.90 24.11 -2.94
C GLU A 215 13.51 23.79 -1.48
N LYS A 216 12.50 22.94 -1.27
CA LYS A 216 12.05 22.49 0.06
C LYS A 216 12.80 21.29 0.60
N VAL A 217 13.66 20.68 -0.21
CA VAL A 217 14.39 19.46 0.16
C VAL A 217 15.91 19.67 -0.04
N ASN A 218 16.70 18.85 0.62
CA ASN A 218 18.14 18.84 0.42
C ASN A 218 18.47 18.62 -1.07
N PRO A 219 19.46 19.35 -1.67
CA PRO A 219 19.79 19.24 -3.09
C PRO A 219 20.11 17.82 -3.58
N ILE A 220 20.73 16.97 -2.75
CA ILE A 220 21.03 15.57 -3.09
C ILE A 220 19.71 14.79 -3.24
N ILE A 221 18.81 14.93 -2.28
CA ILE A 221 17.49 14.31 -2.33
C ILE A 221 16.69 14.88 -3.50
N GLY A 222 16.76 16.19 -3.75
CA GLY A 222 16.12 16.85 -4.89
C GLY A 222 16.57 16.27 -6.24
N SER A 223 17.86 15.95 -6.38
CA SER A 223 18.39 15.29 -7.59
C SER A 223 17.80 13.88 -7.78
N ILE A 224 17.69 13.09 -6.71
CA ILE A 224 17.07 11.76 -6.74
C ILE A 224 15.60 11.87 -7.15
N ILE A 225 14.85 12.78 -6.50
CA ILE A 225 13.44 13.01 -6.82
C ILE A 225 13.27 13.37 -8.29
N SER A 226 14.09 14.31 -8.79
CA SER A 226 14.06 14.74 -10.19
C SER A 226 14.31 13.58 -11.16
N THR A 227 15.26 12.69 -10.85
CA THR A 227 15.55 11.51 -11.66
C THR A 227 14.37 10.53 -11.66
N CYS A 228 13.76 10.29 -10.50
CA CYS A 228 12.63 9.37 -10.40
C CYS A 228 11.35 9.89 -11.08
N THR A 229 11.19 11.22 -11.17
CA THR A 229 9.95 11.85 -11.68
C THR A 229 10.07 12.40 -13.09
N GLN A 230 11.07 11.97 -13.87
CA GLN A 230 11.20 12.32 -15.28
C GLN A 230 10.00 11.76 -16.08
N GLU A 231 9.47 12.57 -17.00
CA GLU A 231 8.30 12.19 -17.81
C GLU A 231 8.65 11.24 -18.97
N GLU A 232 9.94 11.12 -19.30
CA GLU A 232 10.49 10.14 -20.25
C GLU A 232 11.72 9.47 -19.60
N PRO A 233 11.75 8.15 -19.49
CA PRO A 233 12.92 7.43 -18.98
C PRO A 233 14.05 7.37 -20.02
#